data_c42852d31ad5e8b49d5809f0c8a80174
#
_entry.id   c42852d31ad5e8b49d5809f0c8a80174
#
_cell.length_a   1.000
_cell.length_b   1.000
_cell.length_c   1.000
_cell.angle_alpha   90.00
_cell.angle_beta   90.00
_cell.angle_gamma   90.00
#
_symmetry.space_group_name_H-M   'P 1'
#
loop_
_entity.id
_entity.type
_entity.pdbx_description
1 polymer ?
#
loop_
_entity_poly.entity_id
_entity_poly.type
_entity_poly.pdbx_seq_one_letter_code
_entity_poly.pdbx_strand_id
1 'polypeptide(L)'
;MASTTATRSVEELRTALNRCYSGVEALCAGLDETQWTVQSLCPEWTVRGVVDHLTSVEAVLAGWVPEDAAAVPPFERAGEFLARTAGLHATQYLDEVRAVFDSRRRDLDALSQSDVE
;
A
#
# COMPACT_ATOMS: atom_id res chain seq x y z
N MET A 1 1.35 -7.96 37.77
CA MET A 1 2.17 -7.59 36.63
C MET A 1 1.31 -7.33 35.39
N ALA A 2 1.58 -6.25 34.77
CA ALA A 2 0.84 -5.92 33.55
C ALA A 2 1.17 -6.92 32.44
N SER A 3 0.22 -7.13 31.58
CA SER A 3 0.43 -7.91 30.38
C SER A 3 1.55 -7.30 29.55
N THR A 4 2.41 -8.15 29.05
CA THR A 4 3.46 -7.72 28.14
C THR A 4 2.96 -7.57 26.70
N THR A 5 1.73 -8.03 26.45
CA THR A 5 1.10 -7.87 25.15
C THR A 5 0.53 -6.46 25.06
N ALA A 6 1.39 -5.52 24.82
CA ALA A 6 0.96 -4.14 24.69
C ALA A 6 0.40 -3.89 23.29
N THR A 7 -0.75 -3.25 23.24
CA THR A 7 -1.27 -2.71 21.97
C THR A 7 -0.32 -1.62 21.52
N ARG A 8 0.13 -1.70 20.27
CA ARG A 8 0.93 -0.63 19.68
C ARG A 8 0.12 0.66 19.66
N SER A 9 0.76 1.76 19.94
CA SER A 9 0.11 3.06 19.84
C SER A 9 -0.20 3.37 18.37
N VAL A 10 -1.22 4.17 18.15
CA VAL A 10 -1.56 4.64 16.81
C VAL A 10 -0.40 5.39 16.17
N GLU A 11 0.37 6.12 16.98
CA GLU A 11 1.56 6.83 16.49
C GLU A 11 2.66 5.87 16.02
N GLU A 12 2.88 4.78 16.73
CA GLU A 12 3.85 3.76 16.32
C GLU A 12 3.45 3.11 15.00
N LEU A 13 2.17 2.76 14.86
CA LEU A 13 1.63 2.16 13.64
C LEU A 13 1.70 3.13 12.47
N ARG A 14 1.29 4.38 12.71
CA ARG A 14 1.35 5.43 11.69
C ARG A 14 2.77 5.64 11.20
N THR A 15 3.72 5.74 12.11
CA THR A 15 5.14 5.93 11.79
C THR A 15 5.68 4.75 10.98
N ALA A 16 5.39 3.52 11.41
CA ALA A 16 5.87 2.32 10.73
C ALA A 16 5.33 2.21 9.30
N LEU A 17 4.04 2.43 9.12
CA LEU A 17 3.41 2.34 7.79
C LEU A 17 3.88 3.47 6.88
N ASN A 18 4.01 4.69 7.40
CA ASN A 18 4.54 5.80 6.61
C ASN A 18 5.98 5.55 6.15
N ARG A 19 6.79 4.91 6.98
CA ARG A 19 8.14 4.50 6.56
C ARG A 19 8.10 3.48 5.44
N CYS A 20 7.18 2.53 5.50
CA CYS A 20 7.01 1.53 4.44
C CYS A 20 6.62 2.20 3.13
N TYR A 21 5.64 3.08 3.14
CA TYR A 21 5.21 3.79 1.93
C TYR A 21 6.34 4.64 1.34
N SER A 22 7.03 5.40 2.19
CA SER A 22 8.14 6.24 1.75
C SER A 22 9.30 5.41 1.19
N GLY A 23 9.57 4.26 1.80
CA GLY A 23 10.62 3.34 1.34
C GLY A 23 10.31 2.78 -0.04
N VAL A 24 9.09 2.33 -0.27
CA VAL A 24 8.66 1.83 -1.58
C VAL A 24 8.72 2.94 -2.63
N GLU A 25 8.22 4.13 -2.31
CA GLU A 25 8.25 5.27 -3.21
C GLU A 25 9.68 5.65 -3.61
N ALA A 26 10.59 5.69 -2.63
CA ALA A 26 11.99 6.02 -2.88
C ALA A 26 12.67 4.97 -3.76
N LEU A 27 12.42 3.70 -3.49
CA LEU A 27 12.94 2.61 -4.32
C LEU A 27 12.43 2.73 -5.75
N CYS A 28 11.12 2.93 -5.91
CA CYS A 28 10.49 3.03 -7.23
C CYS A 28 10.98 4.25 -8.01
N ALA A 29 11.23 5.37 -7.34
CA ALA A 29 11.72 6.58 -7.98
C ALA A 29 13.11 6.39 -8.61
N GLY A 30 13.89 5.43 -8.10
CA GLY A 30 15.20 5.12 -8.63
C GLY A 30 15.20 4.12 -9.79
N LEU A 31 14.04 3.57 -10.18
CA LEU A 31 13.95 2.55 -11.22
C LEU A 31 13.66 3.19 -12.57
N ASP A 32 14.42 2.76 -13.60
CA ASP A 32 14.13 3.11 -14.99
C ASP A 32 13.18 2.08 -15.62
N GLU A 33 12.75 2.34 -16.86
CA GLU A 33 11.82 1.46 -17.58
C GLU A 33 12.32 0.02 -17.67
N THR A 34 13.62 -0.15 -17.90
CA THR A 34 14.23 -1.48 -18.03
C THR A 34 14.21 -2.21 -16.70
N GLN A 35 14.55 -1.52 -15.62
CA GLN A 35 14.61 -2.13 -14.29
C GLN A 35 13.23 -2.59 -13.81
N TRP A 36 12.16 -1.91 -14.19
CA TRP A 36 10.80 -2.31 -13.86
C TRP A 36 10.44 -3.69 -14.43
N THR A 37 11.04 -4.06 -15.55
CA THR A 37 10.72 -5.34 -16.22
C THR A 37 11.65 -6.48 -15.83
N VAL A 38 12.61 -6.23 -14.95
CA VAL A 38 13.54 -7.27 -14.47
C VAL A 38 12.81 -8.30 -13.62
N GLN A 39 13.21 -9.55 -13.74
CA GLN A 39 12.69 -10.63 -12.90
C GLN A 39 13.01 -10.34 -11.43
N SER A 40 12.00 -10.42 -10.58
CA SER A 40 12.18 -10.28 -9.14
C SER A 40 12.60 -11.62 -8.52
N LEU A 41 12.79 -11.62 -7.21
CA LEU A 41 13.02 -12.86 -6.45
C LEU A 41 11.76 -13.73 -6.38
N CYS A 42 10.59 -13.18 -6.68
CA CYS A 42 9.35 -13.94 -6.82
C CYS A 42 9.30 -14.51 -8.24
N PRO A 43 9.35 -15.84 -8.42
CA PRO A 43 9.59 -16.44 -9.75
C PRO A 43 8.61 -16.05 -10.85
N GLU A 44 7.39 -15.71 -10.50
CA GLU A 44 6.33 -15.41 -11.48
C GLU A 44 6.16 -13.92 -11.75
N TRP A 45 6.92 -13.06 -11.03
CA TRP A 45 6.70 -11.62 -11.09
C TRP A 45 7.96 -10.86 -11.45
N THR A 46 7.81 -9.86 -12.32
CA THR A 46 8.81 -8.83 -12.52
C THR A 46 8.83 -7.89 -11.31
N VAL A 47 9.79 -6.99 -11.26
CA VAL A 47 9.84 -5.94 -10.23
C VAL A 47 8.52 -5.15 -10.23
N ARG A 48 8.03 -4.75 -11.40
CA ARG A 48 6.73 -4.09 -11.51
C ARG A 48 5.59 -4.96 -10.99
N GLY A 49 5.62 -6.25 -11.26
CA GLY A 49 4.62 -7.19 -10.75
C GLY A 49 4.54 -7.22 -9.23
N VAL A 50 5.68 -7.13 -8.55
CA VAL A 50 5.73 -7.06 -7.09
C VAL A 50 5.09 -5.76 -6.59
N VAL A 51 5.41 -4.63 -7.19
CA VAL A 51 4.84 -3.33 -6.82
C VAL A 51 3.35 -3.29 -7.15
N ASP A 52 2.94 -3.88 -8.28
CA ASP A 52 1.52 -4.03 -8.63
C ASP A 52 0.76 -4.76 -7.54
N HIS A 53 1.31 -5.86 -7.05
CA HIS A 53 0.67 -6.63 -5.99
C HIS A 53 0.54 -5.82 -4.71
N LEU A 54 1.64 -5.23 -4.24
CA LEU A 54 1.63 -4.43 -3.03
C LEU A 54 0.65 -3.26 -3.12
N THR A 55 0.67 -2.54 -4.23
CA THR A 55 -0.15 -1.35 -4.39
C THR A 55 -1.63 -1.69 -4.60
N SER A 56 -1.92 -2.77 -5.32
CA SER A 56 -3.31 -3.20 -5.53
C SER A 56 -3.98 -3.60 -4.23
N VAL A 57 -3.26 -4.23 -3.31
CA VAL A 57 -3.79 -4.55 -1.98
C VAL A 57 -4.11 -3.27 -1.21
N GLU A 58 -3.21 -2.28 -1.25
CA GLU A 58 -3.45 -0.99 -0.59
C GLU A 58 -4.61 -0.24 -1.25
N ALA A 59 -4.77 -0.34 -2.56
CA ALA A 59 -5.89 0.28 -3.27
C ALA A 59 -7.25 -0.27 -2.81
N VAL A 60 -7.31 -1.55 -2.47
CA VAL A 60 -8.52 -2.16 -1.92
C VAL A 60 -8.92 -1.50 -0.61
N LEU A 61 -7.94 -1.18 0.23
CA LEU A 61 -8.17 -0.66 1.57
C LEU A 61 -8.28 0.86 1.64
N ALA A 62 -7.85 1.57 0.60
CA ALA A 62 -7.83 3.03 0.60
C ALA A 62 -9.23 3.63 0.77
N GLY A 63 -9.43 4.39 1.84
CA GLY A 63 -10.69 5.03 2.14
C GLY A 63 -11.80 4.09 2.61
N TRP A 64 -11.50 2.79 2.78
CA TRP A 64 -12.49 1.82 3.22
C TRP A 64 -12.49 1.71 4.75
N VAL A 65 -13.69 1.83 5.33
CA VAL A 65 -13.89 1.67 6.77
C VAL A 65 -14.90 0.55 6.98
N PRO A 66 -14.52 -0.54 7.67
CA PRO A 66 -15.45 -1.63 7.91
C PRO A 66 -16.55 -1.20 8.88
N GLU A 67 -17.80 -1.58 8.59
CA GLU A 67 -18.94 -1.30 9.46
C GLU A 67 -18.96 -2.26 10.65
N ASP A 68 -18.50 -3.48 10.44
CA ASP A 68 -18.42 -4.50 11.48
C ASP A 68 -17.38 -5.55 11.09
N ALA A 69 -17.20 -6.56 11.95
CA ALA A 69 -16.19 -7.60 11.75
C ALA A 69 -16.48 -8.50 10.53
N ALA A 70 -17.71 -8.49 10.02
CA ALA A 70 -18.08 -9.29 8.85
C ALA A 70 -17.97 -8.50 7.54
N ALA A 71 -17.63 -7.21 7.61
CA ALA A 71 -17.51 -6.37 6.44
C ALA A 71 -16.41 -6.90 5.50
N VAL A 72 -16.71 -6.89 4.20
CA VAL A 72 -15.82 -7.38 3.17
C VAL A 72 -15.24 -6.19 2.41
N PRO A 73 -13.91 -6.11 2.26
CA PRO A 73 -13.29 -5.03 1.49
C PRO A 73 -13.72 -5.07 0.02
N PRO A 74 -13.68 -3.93 -0.67
CA PRO A 74 -14.02 -3.87 -2.10
C PRO A 74 -12.86 -4.44 -2.94
N PHE A 75 -12.74 -5.75 -2.98
CA PHE A 75 -11.64 -6.45 -3.65
C PHE A 75 -11.51 -6.13 -5.13
N GLU A 76 -12.59 -5.73 -5.79
CA GLU A 76 -12.59 -5.32 -7.20
C GLU A 76 -11.65 -4.14 -7.48
N ARG A 77 -11.34 -3.34 -6.47
CA ARG A 77 -10.43 -2.20 -6.63
C ARG A 77 -9.01 -2.62 -7.01
N ALA A 78 -8.59 -3.84 -6.64
CA ALA A 78 -7.29 -4.36 -7.04
C ALA A 78 -7.20 -4.48 -8.56
N GLY A 79 -8.21 -5.12 -9.17
CA GLY A 79 -8.28 -5.25 -10.62
C GLY A 79 -8.43 -3.91 -11.34
N GLU A 80 -9.19 -2.99 -10.76
CA GLU A 80 -9.35 -1.64 -11.31
C GLU A 80 -8.02 -0.90 -11.34
N PHE A 81 -7.24 -0.99 -10.26
CA PHE A 81 -5.90 -0.39 -10.20
C PHE A 81 -5.00 -0.97 -11.29
N LEU A 82 -4.94 -2.29 -11.38
CA LEU A 82 -4.10 -2.98 -12.37
C LEU A 82 -4.50 -2.62 -13.80
N ALA A 83 -5.79 -2.56 -14.08
CA ALA A 83 -6.29 -2.18 -15.40
C ALA A 83 -5.94 -0.72 -15.74
N ARG A 84 -6.10 0.18 -14.77
CA ARG A 84 -5.83 1.60 -14.96
C ARG A 84 -4.35 1.87 -15.23
N THR A 85 -3.47 1.08 -14.64
CA THR A 85 -2.02 1.33 -14.69
C THR A 85 -1.28 0.49 -15.72
N ALA A 86 -1.93 -0.46 -16.36
CA ALA A 86 -1.27 -1.49 -17.20
C ALA A 86 -0.40 -0.93 -18.32
N GLY A 87 -0.79 0.17 -18.95
CA GLY A 87 -0.05 0.76 -20.08
C GLY A 87 0.81 1.96 -19.71
N LEU A 88 0.94 2.28 -18.43
CA LEU A 88 1.66 3.47 -18.02
C LEU A 88 3.17 3.26 -17.98
N HIS A 89 3.91 4.30 -18.39
CA HIS A 89 5.36 4.35 -18.24
C HIS A 89 5.75 4.59 -16.78
N ALA A 90 7.02 4.39 -16.46
CA ALA A 90 7.53 4.40 -15.09
C ALA A 90 7.12 5.64 -14.28
N THR A 91 7.25 6.83 -14.83
CA THR A 91 6.90 8.07 -14.10
C THR A 91 5.41 8.18 -13.82
N GLN A 92 4.59 7.85 -14.79
CA GLN A 92 3.13 7.87 -14.66
C GLN A 92 2.66 6.78 -13.70
N TYR A 93 3.27 5.62 -13.78
CA TYR A 93 2.98 4.51 -12.88
C TYR A 93 3.29 4.88 -11.42
N LEU A 94 4.45 5.48 -11.19
CA LEU A 94 4.83 5.92 -9.86
C LEU A 94 3.85 6.96 -9.30
N ASP A 95 3.34 7.85 -10.13
CA ASP A 95 2.31 8.81 -9.71
C ASP A 95 1.05 8.09 -9.21
N GLU A 96 0.65 7.01 -9.87
CA GLU A 96 -0.51 6.22 -9.44
C GLU A 96 -0.23 5.47 -8.13
N VAL A 97 0.97 4.93 -7.97
CA VAL A 97 1.38 4.29 -6.71
C VAL A 97 1.33 5.31 -5.57
N ARG A 98 1.88 6.49 -5.80
CA ARG A 98 1.87 7.58 -4.81
C ARG A 98 0.45 8.00 -4.45
N ALA A 99 -0.44 8.06 -5.42
CA ALA A 99 -1.83 8.43 -5.17
C ALA A 99 -2.51 7.44 -4.20
N VAL A 100 -2.28 6.15 -4.38
CA VAL A 100 -2.80 5.12 -3.48
C VAL A 100 -2.19 5.27 -2.08
N PHE A 101 -0.87 5.43 -2.01
CA PHE A 101 -0.19 5.56 -0.72
C PHE A 101 -0.60 6.85 0.01
N ASP A 102 -0.79 7.95 -0.71
CA ASP A 102 -1.29 9.20 -0.11
C ASP A 102 -2.69 9.02 0.45
N SER A 103 -3.55 8.28 -0.23
CA SER A 103 -4.86 7.94 0.28
C SER A 103 -4.76 7.14 1.59
N ARG A 104 -3.85 6.17 1.63
CA ARG A 104 -3.61 5.38 2.85
C ARG A 104 -3.04 6.24 3.97
N ARG A 105 -2.14 7.18 3.66
CA ARG A 105 -1.63 8.11 4.66
C ARG A 105 -2.75 8.94 5.28
N ARG A 106 -3.71 9.40 4.47
CA ARG A 106 -4.89 10.12 4.99
C ARG A 106 -5.72 9.23 5.90
N ASP A 107 -5.88 7.96 5.54
CA ASP A 107 -6.58 7.00 6.39
C ASP A 107 -5.89 6.86 7.75
N LEU A 108 -4.56 6.75 7.75
CA LEU A 108 -3.77 6.64 8.97
C LEU A 108 -3.87 7.90 9.84
N ASP A 109 -3.88 9.08 9.20
CA ASP A 109 -4.00 10.34 9.93
C ASP A 109 -5.37 10.47 10.61
N ALA A 110 -6.38 9.83 10.06
CA ALA A 110 -7.74 9.84 10.62
C ALA A 110 -7.93 8.82 11.75
N LEU A 111 -6.99 7.88 11.95
CA LEU A 111 -7.11 6.88 13.01
C LEU A 111 -6.95 7.50 14.39
N SER A 112 -7.76 7.01 15.32
CA SER A 112 -7.62 7.31 16.74
C SER A 112 -7.10 6.08 17.49
N GLN A 113 -6.65 6.27 18.71
CA GLN A 113 -6.16 5.15 19.52
C GLN A 113 -7.25 4.09 19.73
N SER A 114 -8.51 4.49 19.83
CA SER A 114 -9.62 3.54 20.00
C SER A 114 -9.83 2.64 18.79
N ASP A 115 -9.40 3.07 17.59
CA ASP A 115 -9.55 2.25 16.37
C ASP A 115 -8.61 1.05 16.36
N VAL A 116 -7.53 1.08 17.13
CA VAL A 116 -6.52 0.03 17.16
C VAL A 116 -6.56 -0.81 18.43
N GLU A 117 -7.48 -0.54 19.33
CA GLU A 117 -7.67 -1.29 20.57
C GLU A 117 -8.74 -2.37 20.49
#